data_02b0e7221c51c5fbd03613e8ba6bf256
#
_entry.id   02b0e7221c51c5fbd03613e8ba6bf256
#
_cell.length_a   1.000
_cell.length_b   1.000
_cell.length_c   1.000
_cell.angle_alpha   90.00
_cell.angle_beta   90.00
_cell.angle_gamma   90.00
#
_symmetry.space_group_name_H-M   'P 1'
#
loop_
_entity.id
_entity.type
_entity.pdbx_description
1 polymer ?
#
loop_
_entity_poly.entity_id
_entity_poly.type
_entity_poly.pdbx_seq_one_letter_code
_entity_poly.pdbx_strand_id
1 'polypeptide(L)'
;MHFVVIHSNGPAQTNDEAGNEQVISDHIKYQQELHEAGKLVMGGPFTDGTGGMAIFEVDSEEEARKIIENDPAVISKHYSIELHPYRIVLKR
;
A
#
# COMPACT_ATOMS: atom_id res chain seq x y z
N MET A 1 0.86 -12.06 11.80
CA MET A 1 -0.24 -12.25 10.80
C MET A 1 0.09 -11.49 9.54
N HIS A 2 -0.19 -12.10 8.42
CA HIS A 2 0.04 -11.45 7.12
C HIS A 2 -1.27 -10.94 6.54
N PHE A 3 -1.18 -9.80 5.89
CA PHE A 3 -2.29 -9.19 5.17
C PHE A 3 -1.81 -8.71 3.81
N VAL A 4 -2.62 -8.96 2.80
CA VAL A 4 -2.37 -8.46 1.44
C VAL A 4 -3.23 -7.23 1.23
N VAL A 5 -2.61 -6.17 0.73
CA VAL A 5 -3.31 -4.94 0.32
C VAL A 5 -3.14 -4.80 -1.17
N ILE A 6 -4.25 -4.68 -1.86
CA ILE A 6 -4.26 -4.40 -3.30
C ILE A 6 -4.66 -2.95 -3.47
N HIS A 7 -3.80 -2.19 -4.14
CA HIS A 7 -4.04 -0.79 -4.47
C HIS A 7 -4.53 -0.70 -5.92
N SER A 8 -5.59 0.04 -6.13
CA SER A 8 -6.04 0.40 -7.47
C SER A 8 -6.20 1.91 -7.56
N ASN A 9 -6.34 2.45 -8.77
CA ASN A 9 -6.49 3.88 -8.98
C ASN A 9 -7.77 4.37 -8.30
N GLY A 10 -7.63 5.38 -7.45
CA GLY A 10 -8.73 5.97 -6.71
C GLY A 10 -9.33 7.18 -7.45
N PRO A 11 -10.44 7.73 -6.91
CA PRO A 11 -11.16 8.82 -7.57
C PRO A 11 -10.40 10.14 -7.64
N ALA A 12 -9.42 10.36 -6.77
CA ALA A 12 -8.63 11.59 -6.77
C ALA A 12 -7.42 11.55 -7.70
N GLN A 13 -7.20 10.42 -8.39
CA GLN A 13 -6.13 10.34 -9.37
C GLN A 13 -6.51 11.17 -10.60
N THR A 14 -5.66 12.12 -10.94
CA THR A 14 -5.92 13.10 -12.01
C THR A 14 -4.83 13.03 -13.08
N ASN A 15 -5.00 13.82 -14.15
CA ASN A 15 -3.96 14.00 -15.16
C ASN A 15 -2.90 15.03 -14.72
N ASP A 16 -2.97 15.56 -13.51
CA ASP A 16 -1.96 16.44 -12.94
C ASP A 16 -0.77 15.61 -12.48
N GLU A 17 0.21 15.47 -13.34
CA GLU A 17 1.42 14.70 -13.06
C GLU A 17 2.17 15.19 -11.83
N ALA A 18 2.25 16.50 -11.63
CA ALA A 18 2.99 17.07 -10.50
C ALA A 18 2.35 16.69 -9.16
N GLY A 19 1.03 16.79 -9.07
CA GLY A 19 0.30 16.38 -7.87
C GLY A 19 0.38 14.87 -7.62
N ASN A 20 0.26 14.07 -8.68
CA ASN A 20 0.37 12.63 -8.59
C ASN A 20 1.79 12.21 -8.17
N GLU A 21 2.82 12.84 -8.71
CA GLU A 21 4.22 12.54 -8.35
C GLU A 21 4.48 12.79 -6.87
N GLN A 22 3.96 13.88 -6.31
CA GLN A 22 4.16 14.19 -4.90
C GLN A 22 3.48 13.15 -4.01
N VAL A 23 2.25 12.78 -4.31
CA VAL A 23 1.51 11.77 -3.56
C VAL A 23 2.20 10.41 -3.64
N ILE A 24 2.66 10.02 -4.82
CA ILE A 24 3.38 8.76 -5.02
C ILE A 24 4.70 8.77 -4.26
N SER A 25 5.43 9.89 -4.29
CA SER A 25 6.68 10.04 -3.55
C SER A 25 6.45 9.88 -2.05
N ASP A 26 5.43 10.53 -1.50
CA ASP A 26 5.07 10.42 -0.09
C ASP A 26 4.65 9.00 0.28
N HIS A 27 3.90 8.34 -0.59
CA HIS A 27 3.48 6.94 -0.43
C HIS A 27 4.68 6.00 -0.38
N ILE A 28 5.64 6.16 -1.28
CA ILE A 28 6.86 5.34 -1.32
C ILE A 28 7.67 5.53 -0.05
N LYS A 29 7.83 6.77 0.39
CA LYS A 29 8.55 7.08 1.62
C LYS A 29 7.89 6.42 2.84
N TYR A 30 6.57 6.50 2.91
CA TYR A 30 5.79 5.87 3.97
C TYR A 30 6.00 4.36 3.99
N GLN A 31 5.95 3.72 2.82
CA GLN A 31 6.19 2.28 2.70
C GLN A 31 7.64 1.89 3.03
N GLN A 32 8.61 2.70 2.68
CA GLN A 32 10.00 2.47 3.07
C GLN A 32 10.18 2.47 4.58
N GLU A 33 9.54 3.41 5.27
CA GLU A 33 9.55 3.47 6.73
C GLU A 33 8.94 2.23 7.36
N LEU A 34 7.82 1.74 6.80
CA LEU A 34 7.17 0.51 7.26
C LEU A 34 8.04 -0.72 7.02
N HIS A 35 8.75 -0.76 5.90
CA HIS A 35 9.67 -1.85 5.60
C HIS A 35 10.84 -1.87 6.59
N GLU A 36 11.42 -0.72 6.88
CA GLU A 36 12.49 -0.60 7.87
C GLU A 36 12.01 -0.99 9.27
N ALA A 37 10.75 -0.73 9.59
CA ALA A 37 10.16 -1.10 10.87
C ALA A 37 9.77 -2.59 10.94
N GLY A 38 9.94 -3.36 9.88
CA GLY A 38 9.59 -4.77 9.83
C GLY A 38 8.11 -5.07 9.63
N LYS A 39 7.32 -4.05 9.30
CA LYS A 39 5.86 -4.20 9.08
C LYS A 39 5.51 -4.54 7.64
N LEU A 40 6.27 -4.03 6.68
CA LEU A 40 6.08 -4.31 5.27
C LEU A 40 7.06 -5.39 4.82
N VAL A 41 6.54 -6.53 4.40
CA VAL A 41 7.36 -7.66 3.93
C VAL A 41 7.84 -7.41 2.50
N MET A 42 6.92 -7.05 1.63
CA MET A 42 7.21 -6.72 0.23
C MET A 42 6.09 -5.86 -0.33
N GLY A 43 6.39 -5.11 -1.35
CA GLY A 43 5.41 -4.30 -2.04
C GLY A 43 5.97 -3.76 -3.33
N GLY A 44 5.11 -3.42 -4.25
CA GLY A 44 5.51 -2.82 -5.52
C GLY A 44 4.32 -2.59 -6.43
N PRO A 45 4.54 -1.83 -7.50
CA PRO A 45 3.49 -1.59 -8.50
C PRO A 45 3.30 -2.80 -9.39
N PHE A 46 2.08 -2.93 -9.92
CA PHE A 46 1.86 -3.82 -11.05
C PHE A 46 2.48 -3.18 -12.29
N THR A 47 3.21 -3.98 -13.04
CA THR A 47 3.98 -3.45 -14.18
C THR A 47 3.12 -3.07 -15.38
N ASP A 48 1.83 -3.37 -15.32
CA ASP A 48 0.86 -2.95 -16.33
C ASP A 48 0.17 -1.61 -15.99
N GLY A 49 0.56 -0.97 -14.88
CA GLY A 49 0.02 0.33 -14.50
C GLY A 49 -1.35 0.31 -13.83
N THR A 50 -1.86 -0.87 -13.46
CA THR A 50 -3.22 -0.99 -12.90
C THR A 50 -3.30 -0.78 -11.39
N GLY A 51 -2.17 -0.60 -10.72
CA GLY A 51 -2.13 -0.42 -9.28
C GLY A 51 -0.89 -1.06 -8.70
N GLY A 52 -1.02 -1.63 -7.52
CA GLY A 52 0.08 -2.29 -6.84
C GLY A 52 -0.40 -3.23 -5.74
N MET A 53 0.55 -3.90 -5.10
CA MET A 53 0.27 -4.83 -4.03
C MET A 53 1.32 -4.68 -2.92
N ALA A 54 0.90 -4.87 -1.69
CA ALA A 54 1.81 -4.93 -0.55
C ALA A 54 1.41 -6.07 0.37
N ILE A 55 2.39 -6.68 1.03
CA ILE A 55 2.16 -7.70 2.06
C ILE A 55 2.72 -7.16 3.36
N PHE A 56 1.86 -7.07 4.37
CA PHE A 56 2.22 -6.62 5.71
C PHE A 56 2.26 -7.78 6.68
N GLU A 57 3.18 -7.70 7.64
CA GLU A 57 3.21 -8.57 8.80
C GLU A 57 2.94 -7.74 10.04
N VAL A 58 1.79 -7.98 10.67
CA VAL A 58 1.28 -7.23 11.80
C VAL A 58 0.59 -8.17 12.79
N ASP A 59 0.26 -7.65 13.98
CA ASP A 59 -0.33 -8.46 15.04
C ASP A 59 -1.84 -8.63 14.90
N SER A 60 -2.51 -7.77 14.13
CA SER A 60 -3.96 -7.80 13.99
C SER A 60 -4.41 -7.12 12.71
N GLU A 61 -5.65 -7.40 12.29
CA GLU A 61 -6.28 -6.69 11.18
C GLU A 61 -6.46 -5.21 11.49
N GLU A 62 -6.75 -4.87 12.75
CA GLU A 62 -6.88 -3.48 13.17
C GLU A 62 -5.59 -2.70 12.94
N GLU A 63 -4.44 -3.29 13.28
CA GLU A 63 -3.15 -2.66 13.01
C GLU A 63 -2.93 -2.47 11.51
N ALA A 64 -3.26 -3.48 10.69
CA ALA A 64 -3.14 -3.37 9.24
C ALA A 64 -4.01 -2.23 8.69
N ARG A 65 -5.24 -2.10 9.16
CA ARG A 65 -6.14 -1.03 8.73
C ARG A 65 -5.61 0.36 9.12
N LYS A 66 -5.08 0.50 10.32
CA LYS A 66 -4.49 1.77 10.76
C LYS A 66 -3.30 2.18 9.90
N ILE A 67 -2.45 1.22 9.56
CA ILE A 67 -1.31 1.47 8.68
C ILE A 67 -1.79 1.97 7.31
N ILE A 68 -2.77 1.30 6.72
CA ILE A 68 -3.31 1.65 5.41
C ILE A 68 -3.99 3.02 5.44
N GLU A 69 -4.79 3.28 6.46
CA GLU A 69 -5.52 4.54 6.60
C GLU A 69 -4.61 5.75 6.78
N ASN A 70 -3.38 5.56 7.21
CA ASN A 70 -2.39 6.62 7.36
C ASN A 70 -1.47 6.78 6.16
N ASP A 71 -1.64 5.98 5.13
CA ASP A 71 -0.89 6.13 3.88
C ASP A 71 -1.33 7.40 3.17
N PRO A 72 -0.40 8.31 2.81
CA PRO A 72 -0.75 9.54 2.10
C PRO A 72 -1.58 9.34 0.84
N ALA A 73 -1.32 8.28 0.09
CA ALA A 73 -2.06 7.98 -1.13
C ALA A 73 -3.48 7.51 -0.87
N VAL A 74 -3.72 6.90 0.29
CA VAL A 74 -5.07 6.48 0.71
C VAL A 74 -5.83 7.67 1.27
N ILE A 75 -5.20 8.49 2.10
CA ILE A 75 -5.80 9.70 2.67
C ILE A 75 -6.27 10.64 1.56
N SER A 76 -5.45 10.83 0.54
CA SER A 76 -5.75 11.70 -0.60
C SER A 76 -6.68 11.07 -1.64
N LYS A 77 -7.07 9.81 -1.46
CA LYS A 77 -7.92 9.05 -2.37
C LYS A 77 -7.32 8.83 -3.76
N HIS A 78 -6.00 8.90 -3.87
CA HIS A 78 -5.29 8.54 -5.10
C HIS A 78 -5.32 7.04 -5.34
N TYR A 79 -5.37 6.25 -4.26
CA TYR A 79 -5.55 4.80 -4.33
C TYR A 79 -6.78 4.37 -3.55
N SER A 80 -7.52 3.42 -4.13
CA SER A 80 -8.49 2.60 -3.42
C SER A 80 -7.80 1.31 -3.02
N ILE A 81 -8.19 0.72 -1.90
CA ILE A 81 -7.52 -0.48 -1.39
C ILE A 81 -8.51 -1.61 -1.15
N GLU A 82 -8.00 -2.83 -1.33
CA GLU A 82 -8.62 -4.04 -0.81
C GLU A 82 -7.66 -4.67 0.19
N LEU A 83 -8.17 -5.08 1.33
CA LEU A 83 -7.42 -5.74 2.38
C LEU A 83 -7.89 -7.17 2.55
N HIS A 84 -6.95 -8.11 2.51
CA HIS A 84 -7.25 -9.53 2.72
C HIS A 84 -6.31 -10.14 3.75
N PRO A 85 -6.82 -10.90 4.71
CA PRO A 85 -5.95 -11.75 5.52
C PRO A 85 -5.29 -12.79 4.61
N TYR A 86 -4.02 -13.08 4.87
CA TYR A 86 -3.24 -13.95 3.99
C TYR A 86 -2.35 -14.87 4.79
N ARG A 87 -2.20 -16.09 4.32
CA ARG A 87 -1.25 -17.05 4.90
C ARG A 87 -0.25 -17.43 3.82
N ILE A 88 1.03 -17.22 4.11
CA ILE A 88 2.09 -17.67 3.23
C ILE A 88 2.26 -19.17 3.44
N VAL A 89 1.99 -19.95 2.41
CA VAL A 89 2.12 -21.40 2.46
C VAL A 89 3.40 -21.86 1.75
N LEU A 90 3.73 -21.22 0.64
CA LEU A 90 4.92 -21.51 -0.14
C LEU A 90 5.68 -20.21 -0.37
N LYS A 91 6.97 -20.25 -0.10
CA LYS A 91 7.83 -19.09 -0.25
C LYS A 91 9.24 -19.56 -0.60
N ARG A 92 9.91 -18.82 -1.46
CA ARG A 92 11.35 -19.00 -1.70
C ARG A 92 12.19 -18.20 -0.73
#